data_b3e7cf252ae33370f052c2058c5c71eb
#
_entry.id   b3e7cf252ae33370f052c2058c5c71eb
#
_cell.length_a   1.000
_cell.length_b   1.000
_cell.length_c   1.000
_cell.angle_alpha   90.00
_cell.angle_beta   90.00
_cell.angle_gamma   90.00
#
_symmetry.space_group_name_H-M   'P 1'
#
loop_
_entity.id
_entity.type
_entity.pdbx_description
1 polymer ?
#
loop_
_entity_poly.entity_id
_entity_poly.type
_entity_poly.pdbx_seq_one_letter_code
_entity_poly.pdbx_strand_id
1 'polypeptide(L)'
;MYEIIFTDKAKKQFLKLEKNNQERIGSVLERIKIRPEHFVERLVGEFGYKLRIGDYRLILDIDKNKLIILVLKVGHRKNIYK
;
A
#
# COMPACT_ATOMS: atom_id res chain seq x y z
N MET A 1 5.65 15.57 4.79
CA MET A 1 5.53 14.11 5.00
C MET A 1 4.10 13.67 4.80
N TYR A 2 3.90 12.56 4.10
CA TYR A 2 2.57 12.02 3.84
C TYR A 2 2.01 11.29 5.06
N GLU A 3 0.69 11.29 5.18
CA GLU A 3 -0.03 10.50 6.16
C GLU A 3 -0.55 9.22 5.50
N ILE A 4 -0.44 8.09 6.17
CA ILE A 4 -0.94 6.81 5.67
C ILE A 4 -2.32 6.56 6.24
N ILE A 5 -3.30 6.30 5.35
CA ILE A 5 -4.67 5.98 5.74
C ILE A 5 -5.05 4.67 5.05
N PHE A 6 -5.64 3.74 5.80
CA PHE A 6 -6.17 2.49 5.26
C PHE A 6 -7.66 2.62 5.07
N THR A 7 -8.17 2.10 3.94
CA THR A 7 -9.60 1.88 3.80
C THR A 7 -10.02 0.75 4.75
N ASP A 8 -11.30 0.64 5.04
CA ASP A 8 -11.80 -0.44 5.88
C ASP A 8 -11.45 -1.81 5.30
N LYS A 9 -11.57 -1.95 3.98
CA LYS A 9 -11.21 -3.19 3.28
C LYS A 9 -9.73 -3.51 3.45
N ALA A 10 -8.86 -2.54 3.22
CA ALA A 10 -7.42 -2.75 3.32
C ALA A 10 -7.02 -3.06 4.76
N LYS A 11 -7.63 -2.40 5.73
CA LYS A 11 -7.37 -2.65 7.14
C LYS A 11 -7.71 -4.08 7.52
N LYS A 12 -8.87 -4.59 7.07
CA LYS A 12 -9.27 -5.97 7.34
C LYS A 12 -8.30 -6.96 6.69
N GLN A 13 -7.87 -6.69 5.48
CA GLN A 13 -6.90 -7.53 4.78
C GLN A 13 -5.55 -7.54 5.51
N PHE A 14 -5.10 -6.37 5.94
CA PHE A 14 -3.83 -6.22 6.66
C PHE A 14 -3.84 -6.99 7.98
N LEU A 15 -4.93 -6.89 8.73
CA LEU A 15 -5.04 -7.53 10.05
C LEU A 15 -5.10 -9.06 9.96
N LYS A 16 -5.42 -9.62 8.81
CA LYS A 16 -5.42 -11.07 8.59
C LYS A 16 -4.03 -11.63 8.32
N LEU A 17 -3.05 -10.78 8.07
CA LEU A 17 -1.69 -11.22 7.80
C LEU A 17 -1.00 -11.65 9.08
N GLU A 18 0.02 -12.51 8.93
CA GLU A 18 0.87 -12.85 10.05
C GLU A 18 1.61 -11.61 10.54
N LYS A 19 1.94 -11.59 11.82
CA LYS A 19 2.53 -10.42 12.46
C LYS A 19 3.82 -9.95 11.80
N ASN A 20 4.68 -10.88 11.40
CA ASN A 20 5.93 -10.51 10.73
C ASN A 20 5.69 -9.81 9.40
N ASN A 21 4.65 -10.21 8.67
CA ASN A 21 4.28 -9.53 7.43
C ASN A 21 3.69 -8.15 7.70
N GLN A 22 2.88 -8.01 8.76
CA GLN A 22 2.36 -6.72 9.16
C GLN A 22 3.48 -5.75 9.52
N GLU A 23 4.46 -6.21 10.27
CA GLU A 23 5.61 -5.39 10.65
C GLU A 23 6.43 -4.96 9.44
N ARG A 24 6.66 -5.88 8.51
CA ARG A 24 7.40 -5.59 7.29
C ARG A 24 6.68 -4.55 6.43
N ILE A 25 5.39 -4.72 6.24
CA ILE A 25 4.57 -3.78 5.48
C ILE A 25 4.55 -2.42 6.17
N GLY A 26 4.35 -2.39 7.48
CA GLY A 26 4.35 -1.15 8.24
C GLY A 26 5.65 -0.40 8.14
N SER A 27 6.77 -1.12 8.18
CA SER A 27 8.10 -0.54 8.06
C SER A 27 8.31 0.12 6.69
N VAL A 28 7.87 -0.55 5.62
CA VAL A 28 7.99 0.01 4.27
C VAL A 28 7.08 1.22 4.10
N LEU A 29 5.85 1.17 4.63
CA LEU A 29 4.93 2.30 4.58
C LEU A 29 5.51 3.53 5.28
N GLU A 30 6.17 3.34 6.42
CA GLU A 30 6.85 4.46 7.08
C GLU A 30 7.93 5.07 6.19
N ARG A 31 8.64 4.23 5.46
CA ARG A 31 9.73 4.68 4.58
C ARG A 31 9.21 5.50 3.41
N ILE A 32 8.08 5.14 2.84
CA ILE A 32 7.56 5.82 1.65
C ILE A 32 6.88 7.16 1.95
N LYS A 33 6.67 7.51 3.21
CA LYS A 33 6.00 8.75 3.59
C LYS A 33 6.68 10.01 3.07
N ILE A 34 7.99 9.96 2.85
CA ILE A 34 8.75 11.12 2.40
C ILE A 34 8.62 11.31 0.90
N ARG A 35 8.81 10.24 0.14
CA ARG A 35 8.75 10.28 -1.33
C ARG A 35 8.10 9.02 -1.87
N PRO A 36 6.77 8.92 -1.78
CA PRO A 36 6.09 7.70 -2.18
C PRO A 36 6.31 7.32 -3.65
N GLU A 37 6.44 8.29 -4.54
CA GLU A 37 6.63 8.04 -5.96
C GLU A 37 7.93 7.32 -6.29
N HIS A 38 8.90 7.30 -5.39
CA HIS A 38 10.17 6.57 -5.59
C HIS A 38 10.02 5.07 -5.36
N PHE A 39 8.93 4.63 -4.74
CA PHE A 39 8.76 3.25 -4.31
C PHE A 39 7.63 2.52 -5.02
N VAL A 40 6.75 3.27 -5.71
CA VAL A 40 5.53 2.71 -6.30
C VAL A 40 5.59 2.72 -7.80
N GLU A 41 4.80 1.84 -8.42
CA GLU A 41 4.61 1.82 -9.86
C GLU A 41 3.17 2.17 -10.18
N ARG A 42 2.96 2.93 -11.25
CA ARG A 42 1.62 3.28 -11.68
C ARG A 42 0.92 2.06 -12.26
N LEU A 43 -0.35 1.87 -11.91
CA LEU A 43 -1.14 0.79 -12.48
C LEU A 43 -1.49 1.11 -13.93
N VAL A 44 -1.35 0.10 -14.80
CA VAL A 44 -1.68 0.24 -16.21
C VAL A 44 -3.18 0.05 -16.37
N GLY A 45 -3.83 1.05 -16.96
CA GLY A 45 -5.27 0.99 -17.25
C GLY A 45 -6.19 1.19 -16.07
N GLU A 46 -5.66 1.48 -14.89
CA GLU A 46 -6.44 1.70 -13.68
C GLU A 46 -5.87 2.86 -12.88
N PHE A 47 -6.70 3.43 -12.01
CA PHE A 47 -6.22 4.45 -11.08
C PHE A 47 -5.38 3.84 -9.99
N GLY A 48 -4.36 4.59 -9.59
CA GLY A 48 -3.57 4.24 -8.41
C GLY A 48 -2.21 3.67 -8.75
N TYR A 49 -1.60 3.14 -7.72
CA TYR A 49 -0.23 2.68 -7.76
C TYR A 49 -0.13 1.34 -7.05
N LYS A 50 0.87 0.55 -7.43
CA LYS A 50 1.18 -0.67 -6.70
C LYS A 50 2.50 -0.53 -5.97
N LEU A 51 2.56 -1.11 -4.78
CA LEU A 51 3.76 -1.18 -3.96
C LEU A 51 4.06 -2.66 -3.70
N ARG A 52 5.24 -3.08 -4.10
CA ARG A 52 5.68 -4.46 -3.90
C ARG A 52 6.46 -4.58 -2.60
N ILE A 53 6.03 -5.50 -1.74
CA ILE A 53 6.72 -5.79 -0.48
C ILE A 53 6.82 -7.31 -0.35
N GLY A 54 7.96 -7.88 -0.77
CA GLY A 54 8.12 -9.33 -0.81
C GLY A 54 7.10 -9.98 -1.72
N ASP A 55 6.34 -10.93 -1.20
CA ASP A 55 5.27 -11.61 -1.95
C ASP A 55 3.94 -10.89 -1.87
N TYR A 56 3.90 -9.73 -1.21
CA TYR A 56 2.68 -8.97 -1.05
C TYR A 56 2.67 -7.76 -1.96
N ARG A 57 1.46 -7.33 -2.29
CA ARG A 57 1.23 -6.12 -3.08
C ARG A 57 0.22 -5.26 -2.36
N LEU A 58 0.48 -3.97 -2.38
CA LEU A 58 -0.48 -2.98 -1.92
C LEU A 58 -0.92 -2.16 -3.11
N ILE A 59 -2.21 -1.83 -3.14
CA ILE A 59 -2.74 -0.88 -4.10
C ILE A 59 -2.99 0.40 -3.33
N LEU A 60 -2.42 1.49 -3.82
CA LEU A 60 -2.43 2.78 -3.14
C LEU A 60 -3.01 3.86 -4.04
N ASP A 61 -3.56 4.89 -3.42
CA ASP A 61 -3.81 6.15 -4.07
C ASP A 61 -2.96 7.21 -3.37
N ILE A 62 -2.46 8.17 -4.11
CA ILE A 62 -1.59 9.21 -3.56
C ILE A 62 -2.20 10.58 -3.88
N ASP A 63 -2.57 11.31 -2.84
CA ASP A 63 -3.08 12.67 -2.96
C ASP A 63 -1.96 13.64 -2.59
N LYS A 64 -1.34 14.24 -3.59
CA LYS A 64 -0.21 15.14 -3.39
C LYS A 64 -0.63 16.49 -2.78
N ASN A 65 -1.88 16.87 -2.97
CA ASN A 65 -2.37 18.14 -2.41
C ASN A 65 -2.63 18.03 -0.93
N LYS A 66 -3.20 16.90 -0.50
CA LYS A 66 -3.49 16.66 0.92
C LYS A 66 -2.37 15.93 1.63
N LEU A 67 -1.36 15.47 0.90
CA LEU A 67 -0.25 14.67 1.43
C LEU A 67 -0.76 13.41 2.12
N ILE A 68 -1.63 12.68 1.43
CA ILE A 68 -2.22 11.44 1.93
C ILE A 68 -1.88 10.29 0.99
N ILE A 69 -1.48 9.17 1.59
CA ILE A 69 -1.35 7.89 0.89
C ILE A 69 -2.48 7.01 1.40
N LEU A 70 -3.42 6.69 0.52
CA LEU A 70 -4.57 5.86 0.86
C LEU A 70 -4.30 4.43 0.45
N VAL A 71 -4.30 3.50 1.40
CA VAL A 71 -4.10 2.08 1.11
C VAL A 71 -5.46 1.46 0.80
N LEU A 72 -5.63 1.04 -0.45
CA LEU A 72 -6.90 0.55 -0.97
C LEU A 72 -7.03 -0.97 -0.85
N LYS A 73 -5.93 -1.70 -1.06
CA LYS A 73 -5.91 -3.16 -1.00
C LYS A 73 -4.57 -3.63 -0.47
N VAL A 74 -4.61 -4.74 0.25
CA VAL A 74 -3.42 -5.46 0.72
C VAL A 74 -3.64 -6.94 0.41
N GLY A 75 -2.71 -7.57 -0.27
CA GLY A 75 -2.87 -8.98 -0.58
C GLY A 75 -1.63 -9.63 -1.14
N HIS A 76 -1.67 -10.96 -1.19
CA HIS A 76 -0.62 -11.75 -1.79
C HIS A 76 -0.63 -11.52 -3.31
N ARG A 77 0.56 -11.51 -3.92
CA ARG A 77 0.72 -11.26 -5.36
C ARG A 77 -0.18 -12.11 -6.25
N LYS A 78 -0.55 -13.31 -5.80
CA LYS A 78 -1.40 -14.22 -6.58
C LYS A 78 -2.86 -13.82 -6.55
N ASN A 79 -3.28 -13.03 -5.57
CA ASN A 79 -4.70 -12.75 -5.33
C ASN A 79 -5.09 -11.28 -5.44
N ILE A 80 -4.11 -10.39 -5.48
CA ILE A 80 -4.38 -8.94 -5.35
C ILE A 80 -5.21 -8.36 -6.50
N TYR A 81 -5.13 -8.96 -7.68
CA TYR A 81 -5.83 -8.48 -8.86
C TYR A 81 -7.11 -9.26 -9.18
N LYS A 82 -7.54 -10.13 -8.31
CA LYS A 82 -8.77 -10.89 -8.49
C LYS A 82 -9.97 -10.14 -7.93
#